data_2f6ed956090edb390b96139718fac97c
#
_entry.id   2f6ed956090edb390b96139718fac97c
#
_cell.length_a   1.000
_cell.length_b   1.000
_cell.length_c   1.000
_cell.angle_alpha   90.00
_cell.angle_beta   90.00
_cell.angle_gamma   90.00
#
_symmetry.space_group_name_H-M   'P 1'
#
loop_
_entity.id
_entity.type
_entity.pdbx_description
1 polymer ?
#
loop_
_entity_poly.entity_id
_entity_poly.type
_entity_poly.pdbx_seq_one_letter_code
_entity_poly.pdbx_strand_id
1 'polypeptide(L)'
;YLGRTPQNICAILPMKDGVIADFDITREMIAHFVGKCISGLRLVKPSMVICIPTGITQVEKKAVIDAALLSGARSVSLVEEPMAAAIGAGMPVQEPLGNLVLDIGGGTSEVALISMTGIAVSQSVRVAGDAMNLAVQHYLREVFRLEVGENTAENVKKILGAALPQNNSLRLEVSGKDLVYGGPRVVTVTEGDICEALHDPVPVSYTHLTLPTILL
;
A
#
# COMPACT_ATOMS: atom_id res chain seq x y z
N TYR A 1 4.87 4.92 -15.94
CA TYR A 1 4.82 6.28 -16.50
C TYR A 1 4.86 7.38 -15.42
N LEU A 2 4.67 7.05 -14.13
CA LEU A 2 4.80 8.02 -13.03
C LEU A 2 6.18 8.69 -13.07
N GLY A 3 6.21 10.04 -13.09
CA GLY A 3 7.44 10.83 -13.19
C GLY A 3 8.12 10.87 -14.56
N ARG A 4 7.55 10.25 -15.60
CA ARG A 4 8.09 10.21 -16.97
C ARG A 4 7.02 10.42 -18.03
N THR A 5 5.95 11.14 -17.72
CA THR A 5 4.88 11.43 -18.68
C THR A 5 5.25 12.62 -19.56
N PRO A 6 4.94 12.59 -20.88
CA PRO A 6 5.00 13.76 -21.75
C PRO A 6 4.12 14.89 -21.21
N GLN A 7 4.39 16.13 -21.61
CA GLN A 7 3.70 17.33 -21.08
C GLN A 7 2.16 17.30 -21.18
N ASN A 8 1.61 16.48 -22.06
CA ASN A 8 0.18 16.39 -22.32
C ASN A 8 -0.49 15.17 -21.63
N ILE A 9 0.26 14.37 -20.87
CA ILE A 9 -0.24 13.18 -20.18
C ILE A 9 0.03 13.32 -18.71
N CYS A 10 -1.01 13.19 -17.90
CA CYS A 10 -0.90 13.14 -16.43
C CYS A 10 -1.18 11.71 -15.95
N ALA A 11 -0.25 11.14 -15.19
CA ALA A 11 -0.50 9.89 -14.48
C ALA A 11 -1.10 10.24 -13.11
N ILE A 12 -2.29 9.72 -12.84
CA ILE A 12 -3.02 9.98 -11.60
C ILE A 12 -3.12 8.69 -10.80
N LEU A 13 -2.82 8.77 -9.51
CA LEU A 13 -3.10 7.71 -8.55
C LEU A 13 -4.52 7.92 -8.01
N PRO A 14 -5.49 7.08 -8.38
CA PRO A 14 -6.89 7.30 -8.01
C PRO A 14 -7.16 6.97 -6.53
N MET A 15 -6.25 6.24 -5.89
CA MET A 15 -6.33 5.85 -4.49
C MET A 15 -5.11 6.36 -3.74
N LYS A 16 -5.30 6.77 -2.50
CA LYS A 16 -4.24 7.19 -1.57
C LYS A 16 -4.59 6.75 -0.16
N ASP A 17 -3.58 6.27 0.58
CA ASP A 17 -3.71 5.84 1.98
C ASP A 17 -4.85 4.83 2.19
N GLY A 18 -5.04 3.90 1.22
CA GLY A 18 -6.07 2.87 1.26
C GLY A 18 -7.49 3.34 0.92
N VAL A 19 -7.70 4.60 0.56
CA VAL A 19 -9.02 5.18 0.26
C VAL A 19 -9.08 5.84 -1.12
N ILE A 20 -10.30 6.07 -1.61
CA ILE A 20 -10.52 6.75 -2.90
C ILE A 20 -10.13 8.22 -2.75
N ALA A 21 -9.13 8.64 -3.52
CA ALA A 21 -8.69 10.04 -3.62
C ALA A 21 -9.39 10.78 -4.77
N ASP A 22 -9.66 10.07 -5.88
CA ASP A 22 -10.42 10.58 -7.03
C ASP A 22 -11.50 9.58 -7.41
N PHE A 23 -12.75 9.98 -7.22
CA PHE A 23 -13.91 9.10 -7.42
C PHE A 23 -14.11 8.73 -8.89
N ASP A 24 -14.03 9.71 -9.79
CA ASP A 24 -14.31 9.48 -11.21
C ASP A 24 -13.24 8.61 -11.85
N ILE A 25 -11.98 8.85 -11.53
CA ILE A 25 -10.87 8.05 -12.04
C ILE A 25 -10.88 6.64 -11.45
N THR A 26 -11.23 6.50 -10.15
CA THR A 26 -11.41 5.17 -9.54
C THR A 26 -12.52 4.38 -10.22
N ARG A 27 -13.65 5.02 -10.49
CA ARG A 27 -14.79 4.41 -11.23
C ARG A 27 -14.35 3.92 -12.61
N GLU A 28 -13.66 4.76 -13.38
CA GLU A 28 -13.15 4.39 -14.70
C GLU A 28 -12.15 3.23 -14.63
N MET A 29 -11.26 3.24 -13.64
CA MET A 29 -10.30 2.17 -13.38
C MET A 29 -11.03 0.85 -13.08
N ILE A 30 -12.01 0.85 -12.19
CA ILE A 30 -12.83 -0.34 -11.86
C ILE A 30 -13.54 -0.82 -13.13
N ALA A 31 -14.19 0.07 -13.88
CA ALA A 31 -14.89 -0.28 -15.11
C ALA A 31 -13.96 -0.92 -16.15
N HIS A 32 -12.72 -0.41 -16.27
CA HIS A 32 -11.71 -0.97 -17.15
C HIS A 32 -11.31 -2.40 -16.75
N PHE A 33 -11.03 -2.64 -15.47
CA PHE A 33 -10.66 -3.97 -14.99
C PHE A 33 -11.81 -4.97 -15.10
N VAL A 34 -13.01 -4.57 -14.73
CA VAL A 34 -14.22 -5.40 -14.91
C VAL A 34 -14.40 -5.74 -16.38
N GLY A 35 -14.20 -4.77 -17.27
CA GLY A 35 -14.27 -4.98 -18.73
C GLY A 35 -13.27 -5.99 -19.26
N LYS A 36 -12.10 -6.13 -18.60
CA LYS A 36 -11.09 -7.16 -18.96
C LYS A 36 -11.45 -8.56 -18.43
N CYS A 37 -12.13 -8.63 -17.30
CA CYS A 37 -12.51 -9.91 -16.68
C CYS A 37 -13.74 -10.54 -17.32
N ILE A 38 -14.62 -9.72 -17.91
CA ILE A 38 -15.87 -10.21 -18.52
C ILE A 38 -15.68 -10.30 -20.04
N SER A 39 -15.54 -11.53 -20.54
CA SER A 39 -15.52 -11.83 -21.96
C SER A 39 -16.94 -12.17 -22.47
N GLY A 40 -17.36 -11.58 -23.62
CA GLY A 40 -18.62 -11.90 -24.30
C GLY A 40 -19.71 -10.85 -24.17
N LEU A 41 -20.97 -11.23 -24.49
CA LEU A 41 -22.13 -10.33 -24.40
C LEU A 41 -22.41 -9.97 -22.94
N ARG A 42 -22.32 -8.68 -22.63
CA ARG A 42 -22.52 -8.12 -21.27
C ARG A 42 -24.03 -8.11 -20.87
N LEU A 43 -24.71 -9.23 -20.99
CA LEU A 43 -26.14 -9.33 -20.64
C LEU A 43 -26.37 -9.44 -19.15
N VAL A 44 -25.37 -9.89 -18.40
CA VAL A 44 -25.48 -10.07 -16.94
C VAL A 44 -24.40 -9.22 -16.26
N LYS A 45 -24.85 -8.34 -15.36
CA LYS A 45 -23.94 -7.54 -14.52
C LYS A 45 -23.30 -8.43 -13.44
N PRO A 46 -22.00 -8.32 -13.18
CA PRO A 46 -21.30 -9.11 -12.17
C PRO A 46 -21.68 -8.69 -10.74
N SER A 47 -21.62 -9.64 -9.83
CA SER A 47 -21.49 -9.34 -8.40
C SER A 47 -20.01 -9.14 -8.09
N MET A 48 -19.69 -8.12 -7.29
CA MET A 48 -18.33 -7.78 -6.91
C MET A 48 -18.11 -7.97 -5.42
N VAL A 49 -16.94 -8.49 -5.05
CA VAL A 49 -16.41 -8.47 -3.69
C VAL A 49 -15.21 -7.53 -3.72
N ILE A 50 -15.17 -6.55 -2.82
CA ILE A 50 -14.10 -5.54 -2.76
C ILE A 50 -13.54 -5.53 -1.35
N CYS A 51 -12.21 -5.64 -1.26
CA CYS A 51 -11.51 -5.50 0.00
C CYS A 51 -11.40 -4.03 0.38
N ILE A 52 -11.55 -3.76 1.66
CA ILE A 52 -11.45 -2.42 2.24
C ILE A 52 -10.60 -2.47 3.50
N PRO A 53 -9.82 -1.42 3.81
CA PRO A 53 -9.12 -1.32 5.08
C PRO A 53 -10.08 -1.37 6.27
N THR A 54 -9.60 -1.88 7.41
CA THR A 54 -10.31 -1.76 8.68
C THR A 54 -10.33 -0.29 9.11
N GLY A 55 -11.29 0.20 9.74
CA GLY A 55 -11.31 1.58 10.26
C GLY A 55 -11.61 2.67 9.23
N ILE A 56 -11.99 2.34 7.99
CA ILE A 56 -12.51 3.34 7.06
C ILE A 56 -13.90 3.83 7.50
N THR A 57 -14.19 5.09 7.19
CA THR A 57 -15.45 5.73 7.54
C THR A 57 -16.64 5.18 6.72
N GLN A 58 -17.85 5.40 7.19
CA GLN A 58 -19.06 5.02 6.45
C GLN A 58 -19.18 5.75 5.10
N VAL A 59 -18.65 6.97 5.02
CA VAL A 59 -18.62 7.76 3.77
C VAL A 59 -17.68 7.10 2.76
N GLU A 60 -16.47 6.69 3.20
CA GLU A 60 -15.50 5.97 2.36
C GLU A 60 -16.06 4.62 1.90
N LYS A 61 -16.70 3.84 2.81
CA LYS A 61 -17.41 2.58 2.44
C LYS A 61 -18.45 2.82 1.36
N LYS A 62 -19.26 3.84 1.52
CA LYS A 62 -20.30 4.21 0.54
C LYS A 62 -19.66 4.60 -0.80
N ALA A 63 -18.60 5.39 -0.80
CA ALA A 63 -17.90 5.78 -2.02
C ALA A 63 -17.40 4.56 -2.80
N VAL A 64 -16.84 3.54 -2.13
CA VAL A 64 -16.41 2.29 -2.78
C VAL A 64 -17.59 1.55 -3.41
N ILE A 65 -18.70 1.42 -2.68
CA ILE A 65 -19.92 0.76 -3.19
C ILE A 65 -20.47 1.51 -4.40
N ASP A 66 -20.61 2.83 -4.31
CA ASP A 66 -21.14 3.67 -5.38
C ASP A 66 -20.25 3.63 -6.63
N ALA A 67 -18.93 3.71 -6.47
CA ALA A 67 -17.98 3.58 -7.58
C ALA A 67 -18.12 2.23 -8.30
N ALA A 68 -18.24 1.13 -7.56
CA ALA A 68 -18.40 -0.19 -8.13
C ALA A 68 -19.76 -0.39 -8.82
N LEU A 69 -20.85 0.08 -8.23
CA LEU A 69 -22.19 0.03 -8.83
C LEU A 69 -22.24 0.84 -10.13
N LEU A 70 -21.68 2.06 -10.13
CA LEU A 70 -21.60 2.91 -11.31
C LEU A 70 -20.66 2.36 -12.39
N SER A 71 -19.67 1.53 -12.00
CA SER A 71 -18.81 0.80 -12.94
C SER A 71 -19.50 -0.43 -13.56
N GLY A 72 -20.74 -0.72 -13.20
CA GLY A 72 -21.54 -1.78 -13.82
C GLY A 72 -21.74 -3.03 -12.97
N ALA A 73 -21.42 -3.02 -11.68
CA ALA A 73 -21.78 -4.11 -10.78
C ALA A 73 -23.30 -4.23 -10.59
N ARG A 74 -23.76 -5.48 -10.41
CA ARG A 74 -25.13 -5.79 -9.98
C ARG A 74 -25.29 -5.64 -8.47
N SER A 75 -24.28 -6.08 -7.74
CA SER A 75 -24.21 -6.05 -6.28
C SER A 75 -22.77 -5.94 -5.85
N VAL A 76 -22.53 -5.34 -4.69
CA VAL A 76 -21.21 -5.17 -4.09
C VAL A 76 -21.26 -5.69 -2.66
N SER A 77 -20.30 -6.54 -2.31
CA SER A 77 -20.03 -6.97 -0.94
C SER A 77 -18.66 -6.46 -0.53
N LEU A 78 -18.54 -5.90 0.66
CA LEU A 78 -17.28 -5.44 1.21
C LEU A 78 -16.72 -6.50 2.17
N VAL A 79 -15.40 -6.69 2.12
CA VAL A 79 -14.65 -7.57 3.03
C VAL A 79 -13.45 -6.78 3.55
N GLU A 80 -13.18 -6.86 4.82
CA GLU A 80 -12.01 -6.20 5.42
C GLU A 80 -10.71 -6.90 4.98
N GLU A 81 -9.68 -6.11 4.63
CA GLU A 81 -8.41 -6.61 4.07
C GLU A 81 -7.77 -7.72 4.91
N PRO A 82 -7.64 -7.60 6.26
CA PRO A 82 -7.05 -8.67 7.06
C PRO A 82 -7.85 -9.99 7.02
N MET A 83 -9.19 -9.91 6.91
CA MET A 83 -10.02 -11.10 6.75
C MET A 83 -9.79 -11.77 5.40
N ALA A 84 -9.73 -10.99 4.34
CA ALA A 84 -9.42 -11.50 3.01
C ALA A 84 -8.03 -12.14 2.94
N ALA A 85 -7.03 -11.50 3.57
CA ALA A 85 -5.67 -12.02 3.68
C ALA A 85 -5.61 -13.35 4.45
N ALA A 86 -6.33 -13.45 5.59
CA ALA A 86 -6.41 -14.67 6.37
C ALA A 86 -7.02 -15.84 5.57
N ILE A 87 -8.12 -15.57 4.85
CA ILE A 87 -8.78 -16.56 3.98
C ILE A 87 -7.83 -16.98 2.85
N GLY A 88 -7.17 -16.01 2.20
CA GLY A 88 -6.21 -16.27 1.13
C GLY A 88 -4.99 -17.07 1.57
N ALA A 89 -4.55 -16.89 2.81
CA ALA A 89 -3.47 -17.66 3.43
C ALA A 89 -3.92 -19.06 3.92
N GLY A 90 -5.21 -19.39 3.80
CA GLY A 90 -5.75 -20.67 4.26
C GLY A 90 -5.80 -20.80 5.79
N MET A 91 -5.86 -19.69 6.52
CA MET A 91 -5.96 -19.72 7.99
C MET A 91 -7.34 -20.25 8.42
N PRO A 92 -7.42 -21.00 9.54
CA PRO A 92 -8.68 -21.59 10.03
C PRO A 92 -9.55 -20.52 10.71
N VAL A 93 -10.00 -19.51 9.95
CA VAL A 93 -10.76 -18.35 10.47
C VAL A 93 -12.13 -18.72 11.06
N GLN A 94 -12.65 -19.91 10.73
CA GLN A 94 -13.94 -20.39 11.24
C GLN A 94 -13.83 -21.04 12.63
N GLU A 95 -12.63 -21.44 13.02
CA GLU A 95 -12.39 -22.14 14.28
C GLU A 95 -12.36 -21.15 15.45
N PRO A 96 -12.61 -21.61 16.69
CA PRO A 96 -12.50 -20.80 17.91
C PRO A 96 -11.04 -20.63 18.33
N LEU A 97 -10.18 -20.30 17.37
CA LEU A 97 -8.76 -20.05 17.56
C LEU A 97 -8.46 -18.59 17.15
N GLY A 98 -7.54 -17.96 17.88
CA GLY A 98 -7.07 -16.62 17.53
C GLY A 98 -6.07 -16.68 16.37
N ASN A 99 -6.43 -16.09 15.23
CA ASN A 99 -5.57 -15.94 14.08
C ASN A 99 -5.11 -14.48 14.00
N LEU A 100 -3.81 -14.23 14.19
CA LEU A 100 -3.25 -12.89 14.07
C LEU A 100 -2.77 -12.68 12.64
N VAL A 101 -3.24 -11.59 12.03
CA VAL A 101 -2.83 -11.14 10.68
C VAL A 101 -2.20 -9.77 10.81
N LEU A 102 -1.05 -9.60 10.19
CA LEU A 102 -0.39 -8.32 9.94
C LEU A 102 -0.33 -8.12 8.43
N ASP A 103 -1.04 -7.13 7.94
CA ASP A 103 -1.06 -6.73 6.52
C ASP A 103 -0.37 -5.37 6.36
N ILE A 104 0.67 -5.31 5.53
CA ILE A 104 1.40 -4.09 5.24
C ILE A 104 1.32 -3.84 3.74
N GLY A 105 0.43 -2.94 3.35
CA GLY A 105 0.20 -2.55 1.97
C GLY A 105 1.09 -1.40 1.49
N GLY A 106 0.62 -0.68 0.47
CA GLY A 106 1.23 0.57 0.01
C GLY A 106 0.88 1.73 0.94
N GLY A 107 -0.42 1.97 1.18
CA GLY A 107 -0.92 3.11 1.94
C GLY A 107 -1.22 2.84 3.41
N THR A 108 -1.55 1.59 3.77
CA THR A 108 -1.98 1.19 5.13
C THR A 108 -1.20 0.00 5.65
N SER A 109 -1.00 -0.02 6.96
CA SER A 109 -0.56 -1.19 7.71
C SER A 109 -1.63 -1.54 8.72
N GLU A 110 -2.04 -2.81 8.76
CA GLU A 110 -3.15 -3.28 9.55
C GLU A 110 -2.77 -4.51 10.36
N VAL A 111 -3.26 -4.57 11.58
CA VAL A 111 -3.19 -5.79 12.40
C VAL A 111 -4.60 -6.18 12.82
N ALA A 112 -4.93 -7.45 12.75
CA ALA A 112 -6.22 -7.96 13.17
C ALA A 112 -6.09 -9.32 13.86
N LEU A 113 -6.86 -9.51 14.92
CA LEU A 113 -7.10 -10.80 15.54
C LEU A 113 -8.44 -11.32 15.08
N ILE A 114 -8.42 -12.45 14.39
CA ILE A 114 -9.58 -13.08 13.76
C ILE A 114 -9.91 -14.39 14.46
N SER A 115 -11.17 -14.58 14.78
CA SER A 115 -11.68 -15.83 15.37
C SER A 115 -13.16 -16.01 15.04
N MET A 116 -13.62 -17.25 14.84
CA MET A 116 -15.01 -17.58 14.59
C MET A 116 -15.65 -16.70 13.49
N THR A 117 -14.97 -16.55 12.37
CA THR A 117 -15.38 -15.73 11.21
C THR A 117 -15.53 -14.24 11.46
N GLY A 118 -15.12 -13.74 12.61
CA GLY A 118 -15.18 -12.32 12.99
C GLY A 118 -13.82 -11.73 13.30
N ILE A 119 -13.66 -10.44 13.08
CA ILE A 119 -12.52 -9.67 13.57
C ILE A 119 -12.83 -9.28 15.02
N ALA A 120 -12.10 -9.89 15.97
CA ALA A 120 -12.25 -9.63 17.40
C ALA A 120 -11.69 -8.25 17.77
N VAL A 121 -10.52 -7.92 17.22
CA VAL A 121 -9.89 -6.61 17.38
C VAL A 121 -9.04 -6.31 16.15
N SER A 122 -9.01 -5.06 15.73
CA SER A 122 -8.14 -4.59 14.65
C SER A 122 -7.62 -3.19 14.93
N GLN A 123 -6.48 -2.89 14.34
CA GLN A 123 -5.92 -1.56 14.30
C GLN A 123 -5.29 -1.30 12.94
N SER A 124 -5.49 -0.09 12.41
CA SER A 124 -4.97 0.35 11.14
C SER A 124 -4.22 1.66 11.29
N VAL A 125 -3.10 1.80 10.60
CA VAL A 125 -2.34 3.04 10.49
C VAL A 125 -2.05 3.36 9.04
N ARG A 126 -2.09 4.64 8.68
CA ARG A 126 -1.81 5.14 7.32
C ARG A 126 -0.31 5.39 7.11
N VAL A 127 0.51 4.41 7.51
CA VAL A 127 1.95 4.40 7.30
C VAL A 127 2.34 3.02 6.82
N ALA A 128 2.81 2.93 5.57
CA ALA A 128 3.16 1.67 4.92
C ALA A 128 4.20 1.90 3.81
N GLY A 129 4.18 1.08 2.77
CA GLY A 129 5.19 1.06 1.71
C GLY A 129 5.44 2.40 1.02
N ASP A 130 4.40 3.23 0.83
CA ASP A 130 4.51 4.54 0.17
C ASP A 130 5.20 5.56 1.08
N ALA A 131 4.89 5.55 2.38
CA ALA A 131 5.60 6.37 3.36
C ALA A 131 7.08 6.00 3.44
N MET A 132 7.40 4.71 3.34
CA MET A 132 8.78 4.23 3.28
C MET A 132 9.49 4.68 1.99
N ASN A 133 8.81 4.67 0.84
CA ASN A 133 9.37 5.19 -0.42
C ASN A 133 9.70 6.69 -0.31
N LEU A 134 8.79 7.46 0.27
CA LEU A 134 8.99 8.90 0.51
C LEU A 134 10.17 9.15 1.45
N ALA A 135 10.33 8.36 2.50
CA ALA A 135 11.46 8.46 3.42
C ALA A 135 12.79 8.19 2.71
N VAL A 136 12.85 7.17 1.85
CA VAL A 136 14.02 6.88 1.02
C VAL A 136 14.32 8.03 0.05
N GLN A 137 13.31 8.59 -0.63
CA GLN A 137 13.48 9.75 -1.50
C GLN A 137 14.04 10.96 -0.73
N HIS A 138 13.48 11.22 0.44
CA HIS A 138 13.92 12.32 1.30
C HIS A 138 15.36 12.13 1.75
N TYR A 139 15.73 10.95 2.20
CA TYR A 139 17.08 10.62 2.62
C TYR A 139 18.10 10.81 1.47
N LEU A 140 17.80 10.27 0.28
CA LEU A 140 18.67 10.43 -0.88
C LEU A 140 18.83 11.90 -1.30
N ARG A 141 17.76 12.68 -1.15
CA ARG A 141 17.78 14.12 -1.42
C ARG A 141 18.64 14.89 -0.41
N GLU A 142 18.49 14.60 0.88
CA GLU A 142 19.19 15.35 1.94
C GLU A 142 20.66 14.94 2.07
N VAL A 143 20.95 13.66 2.08
CA VAL A 143 22.31 13.14 2.32
C VAL A 143 23.13 13.14 1.04
N PHE A 144 22.58 12.62 -0.05
CA PHE A 144 23.31 12.46 -1.31
C PHE A 144 23.10 13.61 -2.29
N ARG A 145 22.20 14.57 -2.00
CA ARG A 145 21.78 15.63 -2.92
C ARG A 145 21.31 15.07 -4.27
N LEU A 146 20.65 13.92 -4.23
CA LEU A 146 20.18 13.17 -5.38
C LEU A 146 18.66 13.12 -5.41
N GLU A 147 18.05 13.63 -6.47
CA GLU A 147 16.61 13.50 -6.68
C GLU A 147 16.31 12.23 -7.49
N VAL A 148 15.45 11.37 -6.92
CA VAL A 148 15.02 10.11 -7.54
C VAL A 148 13.51 10.03 -7.64
N GLY A 149 13.01 9.33 -8.68
CA GLY A 149 11.59 9.04 -8.79
C GLY A 149 11.14 7.95 -7.83
N GLU A 150 9.81 7.85 -7.64
CA GLU A 150 9.16 6.90 -6.75
C GLU A 150 9.56 5.44 -7.05
N ASN A 151 9.52 5.04 -8.33
CA ASN A 151 9.92 3.69 -8.73
C ASN A 151 11.38 3.35 -8.38
N THR A 152 12.27 4.35 -8.43
CA THR A 152 13.67 4.16 -8.04
C THR A 152 13.77 3.98 -6.53
N ALA A 153 13.08 4.79 -5.75
CA ALA A 153 13.05 4.68 -4.29
C ALA A 153 12.44 3.33 -3.84
N GLU A 154 11.36 2.89 -4.47
CA GLU A 154 10.76 1.59 -4.21
C GLU A 154 11.74 0.44 -4.51
N ASN A 155 12.47 0.52 -5.62
CA ASN A 155 13.46 -0.49 -5.97
C ASN A 155 14.64 -0.50 -4.97
N VAL A 156 15.12 0.66 -4.57
CA VAL A 156 16.16 0.81 -3.53
C VAL A 156 15.67 0.21 -2.20
N LYS A 157 14.45 0.53 -1.79
CA LYS A 157 13.81 -0.04 -0.59
C LYS A 157 13.73 -1.57 -0.65
N LYS A 158 13.32 -2.14 -1.80
CA LYS A 158 13.20 -3.60 -1.97
C LYS A 158 14.54 -4.33 -1.92
N ILE A 159 15.61 -3.70 -2.38
CA ILE A 159 16.93 -4.34 -2.44
C ILE A 159 17.72 -4.13 -1.15
N LEU A 160 17.70 -2.93 -0.60
CA LEU A 160 18.53 -2.53 0.54
C LEU A 160 17.76 -2.34 1.85
N GLY A 161 16.41 -2.36 1.81
CA GLY A 161 15.57 -2.07 2.98
C GLY A 161 15.76 -3.09 4.08
N ALA A 162 16.08 -2.61 5.27
CA ALA A 162 16.18 -3.39 6.49
C ALA A 162 15.60 -2.58 7.66
N ALA A 163 14.82 -3.23 8.52
CA ALA A 163 14.25 -2.60 9.73
C ALA A 163 15.30 -2.41 10.83
N LEU A 164 16.32 -3.23 10.84
CA LEU A 164 17.45 -3.17 11.77
C LEU A 164 18.75 -3.33 10.99
N PRO A 165 19.84 -2.66 11.42
CA PRO A 165 21.13 -2.81 10.79
C PRO A 165 21.55 -4.30 10.74
N GLN A 166 21.86 -4.78 9.56
CA GLN A 166 22.39 -6.12 9.35
C GLN A 166 23.88 -5.98 9.03
N ASN A 167 24.68 -6.96 9.40
CA ASN A 167 26.12 -6.97 9.08
C ASN A 167 26.38 -7.33 7.60
N ASN A 168 25.45 -6.99 6.72
CA ASN A 168 25.58 -7.20 5.30
C ASN A 168 26.28 -6.00 4.65
N SER A 169 27.17 -6.24 3.72
CA SER A 169 27.85 -5.18 2.95
C SER A 169 27.13 -4.90 1.62
N LEU A 170 25.79 -5.02 1.61
CA LEU A 170 25.01 -4.76 0.40
C LEU A 170 25.13 -3.30 -0.02
N ARG A 171 25.37 -3.11 -1.31
CA ARG A 171 25.48 -1.79 -1.95
C ARG A 171 24.73 -1.80 -3.27
N LEU A 172 24.18 -0.65 -3.62
CA LEU A 172 23.44 -0.44 -4.87
C LEU A 172 23.87 0.89 -5.50
N GLU A 173 24.14 0.87 -6.80
CA GLU A 173 24.30 2.09 -7.58
C GLU A 173 22.95 2.66 -7.94
N VAL A 174 22.70 3.89 -7.53
CA VAL A 174 21.44 4.60 -7.73
C VAL A 174 21.67 5.81 -8.63
N SER A 175 20.94 5.85 -9.73
CA SER A 175 20.97 6.98 -10.67
C SER A 175 19.85 7.96 -10.38
N GLY A 176 20.15 9.25 -10.38
CA GLY A 176 19.17 10.31 -10.17
C GLY A 176 19.66 11.63 -10.74
N LYS A 177 18.92 12.71 -10.48
CA LYS A 177 19.31 14.08 -10.84
C LYS A 177 20.10 14.68 -9.70
N ASP A 178 21.29 15.16 -10.01
CA ASP A 178 22.12 15.93 -9.08
C ASP A 178 21.44 17.27 -8.77
N LEU A 179 21.20 17.56 -7.52
CA LEU A 179 20.57 18.81 -7.08
C LEU A 179 21.55 19.99 -7.00
N VAL A 180 22.84 19.72 -7.08
CA VAL A 180 23.87 20.77 -7.05
C VAL A 180 24.20 21.25 -8.46
N TYR A 181 24.44 20.30 -9.38
CA TYR A 181 24.88 20.62 -10.75
C TYR A 181 23.78 20.42 -11.81
N GLY A 182 22.64 19.85 -11.45
CA GLY A 182 21.48 19.73 -12.34
C GLY A 182 21.53 18.62 -13.39
N GLY A 183 22.62 17.83 -13.44
CA GLY A 183 22.82 16.74 -14.40
C GLY A 183 22.50 15.35 -13.82
N PRO A 184 22.59 14.30 -14.64
CA PRO A 184 22.50 12.93 -14.15
C PRO A 184 23.72 12.58 -13.29
N ARG A 185 23.49 11.89 -12.18
CA ARG A 185 24.54 11.41 -11.27
C ARG A 185 24.22 10.02 -10.77
N VAL A 186 25.28 9.24 -10.52
CA VAL A 186 25.18 7.92 -9.89
C VAL A 186 25.87 7.99 -8.53
N VAL A 187 25.23 7.46 -7.51
CA VAL A 187 25.77 7.33 -6.16
C VAL A 187 25.68 5.89 -5.68
N THR A 188 26.62 5.48 -4.85
CA THR A 188 26.55 4.16 -4.19
C THR A 188 25.85 4.33 -2.85
N VAL A 189 24.76 3.64 -2.67
CA VAL A 189 23.93 3.63 -1.45
C VAL A 189 24.12 2.28 -0.76
N THR A 190 24.22 2.29 0.55
CA THR A 190 24.40 1.09 1.38
C THR A 190 23.11 0.69 2.09
N GLU A 191 23.04 -0.53 2.58
CA GLU A 191 21.96 -1.00 3.45
C GLU A 191 21.84 -0.13 4.72
N GLY A 192 22.95 0.31 5.30
CA GLY A 192 22.94 1.19 6.48
C GLY A 192 22.27 2.54 6.20
N ASP A 193 22.49 3.13 5.00
CA ASP A 193 21.84 4.37 4.60
C ASP A 193 20.31 4.19 4.52
N ILE A 194 19.85 3.06 4.00
CA ILE A 194 18.42 2.81 3.87
C ILE A 194 17.78 2.39 5.19
N CYS A 195 18.51 1.68 6.05
CA CYS A 195 18.07 1.42 7.42
C CYS A 195 17.86 2.73 8.19
N GLU A 196 18.77 3.69 8.04
CA GLU A 196 18.62 5.03 8.63
C GLU A 196 17.42 5.79 8.04
N ALA A 197 17.25 5.75 6.70
CA ALA A 197 16.12 6.37 6.04
C ALA A 197 14.77 5.81 6.54
N LEU A 198 14.70 4.53 6.86
CA LEU A 198 13.51 3.84 7.31
C LEU A 198 13.29 3.90 8.84
N HIS A 199 14.20 4.53 9.56
CA HIS A 199 14.14 4.63 11.02
C HIS A 199 12.83 5.22 11.56
N ASP A 200 12.24 6.18 10.86
CA ASP A 200 11.00 6.82 11.30
C ASP A 200 9.73 6.05 10.88
N PRO A 201 9.53 5.67 9.60
CA PRO A 201 8.27 5.03 9.19
C PRO A 201 8.12 3.59 9.74
N VAL A 202 9.19 2.84 9.92
CA VAL A 202 9.11 1.45 10.43
C VAL A 202 8.64 1.38 11.87
N PRO A 203 9.22 2.12 12.85
CA PRO A 203 8.71 2.17 14.22
C PRO A 203 7.27 2.65 14.32
N VAL A 204 6.84 3.62 13.51
CA VAL A 204 5.45 4.09 13.53
C VAL A 204 4.50 2.94 13.16
N SER A 205 4.78 2.20 12.09
CA SER A 205 3.98 1.02 11.74
C SER A 205 3.95 -0.02 12.87
N TYR A 206 5.09 -0.26 13.52
CA TYR A 206 5.21 -1.25 14.59
C TYR A 206 4.58 -0.80 15.91
N THR A 207 4.85 0.43 16.37
CA THR A 207 4.40 0.89 17.70
C THR A 207 2.92 1.26 17.73
N HIS A 208 2.38 1.76 16.61
CA HIS A 208 0.96 2.10 16.53
C HIS A 208 0.06 0.89 16.23
N LEU A 209 0.63 -0.23 15.78
CA LEU A 209 -0.08 -1.49 15.55
C LEU A 209 -0.08 -2.43 16.78
N THR A 210 0.42 -2.00 17.93
CA THR A 210 0.30 -2.81 19.14
C THR A 210 -1.18 -2.95 19.52
N LEU A 211 -1.68 -4.18 19.46
CA LEU A 211 -3.02 -4.47 19.99
C LEU A 211 -3.07 -4.11 21.48
N PRO A 212 -4.17 -3.51 21.96
CA PRO A 212 -4.31 -3.22 23.38
C PRO A 212 -4.13 -4.52 24.15
N THR A 213 -3.14 -4.55 25.03
CA THR A 213 -2.97 -5.66 25.98
C THR A 213 -4.17 -5.62 26.90
N ILE A 214 -5.12 -6.49 26.63
CA ILE A 214 -6.20 -6.73 27.59
C ILE A 214 -5.52 -7.44 28.75
N LEU A 215 -5.30 -6.71 29.83
CA LEU A 215 -4.93 -7.32 31.11
C LEU A 215 -6.12 -8.21 31.51
N LEU A 216 -5.92 -9.50 31.36
CA LEU A 216 -6.80 -10.52 31.96
C LEU A 216 -6.69 -10.49 33.47
#